data_3fc0bdf3b7acd77684da591f04edbf5e
#
_entry.id   3fc0bdf3b7acd77684da591f04edbf5e
#
_cell.length_a   1.000
_cell.length_b   1.000
_cell.length_c   1.000
_cell.angle_alpha   90.00
_cell.angle_beta   90.00
_cell.angle_gamma   90.00
#
_symmetry.space_group_name_H-M   'P 1'
#
loop_
_entity.id
_entity.type
_entity.pdbx_description
1 polymer ?
#
loop_
_entity_poly.entity_id
_entity_poly.type
_entity_poly.pdbx_seq_one_letter_code
_entity_poly.pdbx_strand_id
1 'polypeptide(L)'
;MLYAHGHGEVDVDDVAAVVSDASALAFDDIVDFAFAGRLAELECALAKARMAGSPSGSIFFAAQRQVAQLHKWRTAIEAGAGFSFDSLQPPPNFRRKALVETALKSWTAARLLTVMAELADAVLQARCNADLAEAICDRALLAIAANVRRSAAA
;
A
#
# COMPACT_ATOMS: atom_id res chain seq x y z
N MET A 1 46.34 1.59 -1.99
CA MET A 1 45.72 1.59 -2.09
C MET A 1 44.76 2.11 -2.26
N LEU A 2 44.41 2.44 -2.25
CA LEU A 2 43.53 3.02 -2.47
C LEU A 2 42.61 2.75 -3.24
N TYR A 3 42.67 2.12 -3.71
CA TYR A 3 41.95 1.76 -4.49
C TYR A 3 40.73 1.36 -4.34
N ALA A 4 40.50 0.93 -3.76
CA ALA A 4 39.24 0.35 -3.36
C ALA A 4 38.22 1.34 -2.91
N HIS A 5 38.58 2.56 -2.89
CA HIS A 5 37.66 3.61 -2.55
C HIS A 5 36.51 3.62 -3.51
N GLY A 6 35.32 3.61 -3.04
CA GLY A 6 34.12 3.68 -3.81
C GLY A 6 33.70 2.39 -4.52
N HIS A 7 34.56 1.40 -4.57
CA HIS A 7 34.18 0.13 -5.17
C HIS A 7 33.91 -0.98 -4.15
N GLY A 8 34.54 -0.92 -3.02
CA GLY A 8 34.38 -1.90 -1.96
C GLY A 8 33.79 -1.39 -0.67
N GLU A 9 33.72 -0.09 -0.52
CA GLU A 9 33.12 0.51 0.67
C GLU A 9 31.64 0.79 0.45
N VAL A 10 30.84 0.23 1.34
CA VAL A 10 29.42 0.58 1.43
C VAL A 10 29.33 1.69 2.48
N ASP A 11 28.95 2.88 2.06
CA ASP A 11 28.73 4.00 2.92
C ASP A 11 27.44 3.83 3.74
N VAL A 12 27.37 4.45 4.90
CA VAL A 12 26.15 4.47 5.74
C VAL A 12 24.96 5.04 4.96
N ASP A 13 25.18 6.06 4.15
CA ASP A 13 24.15 6.65 3.31
C ASP A 13 23.65 5.66 2.25
N ASP A 14 24.54 4.87 1.66
CA ASP A 14 24.17 3.82 0.71
C ASP A 14 23.33 2.73 1.37
N VAL A 15 23.70 2.28 2.57
CA VAL A 15 22.93 1.31 3.35
C VAL A 15 21.55 1.87 3.71
N ALA A 16 21.49 3.11 4.16
CA ALA A 16 20.24 3.78 4.51
C ALA A 16 19.31 3.90 3.30
N ALA A 17 19.85 4.24 2.12
CA ALA A 17 19.08 4.31 0.88
C ALA A 17 18.51 2.95 0.48
N VAL A 18 19.32 1.88 0.53
CA VAL A 18 18.87 0.52 0.20
C VAL A 18 17.81 0.02 1.17
N VAL A 19 17.96 0.25 2.46
CA VAL A 19 16.97 -0.13 3.50
C VAL A 19 15.68 0.66 3.32
N SER A 20 15.76 1.95 3.00
CA SER A 20 14.60 2.80 2.74
C SER A 20 13.83 2.32 1.50
N ASP A 21 14.52 1.99 0.42
CA ASP A 21 13.90 1.46 -0.80
C ASP A 21 13.24 0.10 -0.56
N ALA A 22 13.90 -0.81 0.17
CA ALA A 22 13.33 -2.10 0.52
C ALA A 22 12.07 -1.96 1.39
N SER A 23 12.06 -1.01 2.33
CA SER A 23 10.88 -0.72 3.16
C SER A 23 9.75 -0.14 2.35
N ALA A 24 10.04 0.79 1.43
CA ALA A 24 9.03 1.38 0.55
C ALA A 24 8.38 0.32 -0.34
N LEU A 25 9.16 -0.59 -0.92
CA LEU A 25 8.64 -1.71 -1.71
C LEU A 25 7.79 -2.66 -0.87
N ALA A 26 8.19 -2.94 0.37
CA ALA A 26 7.42 -3.77 1.28
C ALA A 26 6.07 -3.13 1.63
N PHE A 27 6.01 -1.81 1.81
CA PHE A 27 4.77 -1.09 2.07
C PHE A 27 3.87 -1.08 0.83
N ASP A 28 4.43 -0.92 -0.36
CA ASP A 28 3.68 -1.02 -1.61
C ASP A 28 3.05 -2.41 -1.76
N ASP A 29 3.78 -3.48 -1.45
CA ASP A 29 3.25 -4.85 -1.49
C ASP A 29 2.08 -5.02 -0.52
N ILE A 30 2.21 -4.52 0.71
CA ILE A 30 1.14 -4.58 1.72
C ILE A 30 -0.14 -3.91 1.20
N VAL A 31 -0.03 -2.69 0.71
CA VAL A 31 -1.23 -1.95 0.25
C VAL A 31 -1.81 -2.55 -1.02
N ASP A 32 -0.99 -3.04 -1.92
CA ASP A 32 -1.47 -3.70 -3.14
C ASP A 32 -2.23 -4.99 -2.82
N PHE A 33 -1.74 -5.81 -1.89
CA PHE A 33 -2.45 -7.00 -1.45
C PHE A 33 -3.77 -6.66 -0.76
N ALA A 34 -3.81 -5.61 0.05
CA ALA A 34 -5.03 -5.16 0.70
C ALA A 34 -6.10 -4.76 -0.33
N PHE A 35 -5.77 -3.87 -1.26
CA PHE A 35 -6.73 -3.38 -2.25
C PHE A 35 -7.07 -4.38 -3.36
N ALA A 36 -6.23 -5.39 -3.58
CA ALA A 36 -6.53 -6.49 -4.49
C ALA A 36 -7.29 -7.67 -3.83
N GLY A 37 -7.50 -7.63 -2.51
CA GLY A 37 -8.20 -8.68 -1.78
C GLY A 37 -7.37 -9.95 -1.57
N ARG A 38 -6.05 -9.86 -1.64
CA ARG A 38 -5.11 -10.98 -1.47
C ARG A 38 -4.82 -11.18 0.02
N LEU A 39 -5.78 -11.76 0.73
CA LEU A 39 -5.77 -11.83 2.20
C LEU A 39 -4.56 -12.60 2.76
N ALA A 40 -4.26 -13.78 2.20
CA ALA A 40 -3.17 -14.60 2.69
C ALA A 40 -1.80 -13.93 2.50
N GLU A 41 -1.58 -13.31 1.34
CA GLU A 41 -0.36 -12.56 1.05
C GLU A 41 -0.26 -11.31 1.93
N LEU A 42 -1.38 -10.64 2.18
CA LEU A 42 -1.44 -9.49 3.08
C LEU A 42 -1.05 -9.87 4.51
N GLU A 43 -1.61 -10.95 5.05
CA GLU A 43 -1.26 -11.43 6.39
C GLU A 43 0.24 -11.74 6.50
N CYS A 44 0.79 -12.41 5.49
CA CYS A 44 2.21 -12.73 5.44
C CYS A 44 3.07 -11.45 5.38
N ALA A 45 2.67 -10.47 4.57
CA ALA A 45 3.40 -9.22 4.42
C ALA A 45 3.34 -8.36 5.69
N LEU A 46 2.20 -8.32 6.37
CA LEU A 46 2.04 -7.63 7.66
C LEU A 46 2.91 -8.28 8.74
N ALA A 47 2.94 -9.61 8.80
CA ALA A 47 3.79 -10.34 9.74
C ALA A 47 5.27 -10.02 9.52
N LYS A 48 5.72 -10.01 8.26
CA LYS A 48 7.10 -9.63 7.91
C LYS A 48 7.42 -8.19 8.32
N ALA A 49 6.52 -7.26 8.05
CA ALA A 49 6.69 -5.85 8.43
C ALA A 49 6.82 -5.70 9.95
N ARG A 50 6.02 -6.45 10.70
CA ARG A 50 6.07 -6.45 12.17
C ARG A 50 7.39 -7.02 12.68
N MET A 51 7.87 -8.13 12.12
CA MET A 51 9.17 -8.70 12.46
C MET A 51 10.33 -7.75 12.14
N ALA A 52 10.20 -6.96 11.09
CA ALA A 52 11.19 -5.96 10.71
C ALA A 52 11.10 -4.67 11.55
N GLY A 53 10.12 -4.56 12.44
CA GLY A 53 9.92 -3.37 13.27
C GLY A 53 9.38 -2.17 12.49
N SER A 54 8.69 -2.40 11.40
CA SER A 54 8.12 -1.33 10.57
C SER A 54 7.05 -0.55 11.32
N PRO A 55 7.13 0.79 11.38
CA PRO A 55 6.14 1.58 12.09
C PRO A 55 4.76 1.52 11.41
N SER A 56 3.70 1.33 12.20
CA SER A 56 2.32 1.33 11.71
C SER A 56 1.95 2.63 10.98
N GLY A 57 2.49 3.76 11.42
CA GLY A 57 2.29 5.06 10.78
C GLY A 57 2.77 5.09 9.33
N SER A 58 3.88 4.43 9.03
CA SER A 58 4.40 4.34 7.66
C SER A 58 3.49 3.49 6.77
N ILE A 59 2.95 2.42 7.31
CA ILE A 59 1.99 1.56 6.60
C ILE A 59 0.69 2.32 6.35
N PHE A 60 0.17 3.02 7.34
CA PHE A 60 -1.01 3.87 7.19
C PHE A 60 -0.80 4.95 6.11
N PHE A 61 0.35 5.60 6.12
CA PHE A 61 0.68 6.61 5.11
C PHE A 61 0.67 6.01 3.70
N ALA A 62 1.26 4.83 3.52
CA ALA A 62 1.23 4.13 2.24
C ALA A 62 -0.20 3.78 1.81
N ALA A 63 -1.03 3.33 2.75
CA ALA A 63 -2.44 3.01 2.46
C ALA A 63 -3.26 4.24 2.07
N GLN A 64 -3.08 5.36 2.79
CA GLN A 64 -3.76 6.62 2.46
C GLN A 64 -3.34 7.15 1.08
N ARG A 65 -2.06 7.07 0.76
CA ARG A 65 -1.54 7.45 -0.56
C ARG A 65 -2.13 6.55 -1.66
N GLN A 66 -2.18 5.25 -1.42
CA GLN A 66 -2.71 4.28 -2.38
C GLN A 66 -4.19 4.49 -2.65
N VAL A 67 -5.02 4.67 -1.61
CA VAL A 67 -6.46 4.88 -1.81
C VAL A 67 -6.73 6.17 -2.57
N ALA A 68 -6.00 7.23 -2.29
CA ALA A 68 -6.13 8.49 -3.00
C ALA A 68 -5.77 8.34 -4.49
N GLN A 69 -4.72 7.59 -4.78
CA GLN A 69 -4.29 7.33 -6.15
C GLN A 69 -5.30 6.45 -6.89
N LEU A 70 -5.77 5.38 -6.27
CA LEU A 70 -6.81 4.51 -6.85
C LEU A 70 -8.10 5.30 -7.11
N HIS A 71 -8.49 6.17 -6.19
CA HIS A 71 -9.66 7.01 -6.35
C HIS A 71 -9.52 7.94 -7.57
N LYS A 72 -8.36 8.58 -7.71
CA LYS A 72 -8.06 9.44 -8.86
C LYS A 72 -8.18 8.68 -10.18
N TRP A 73 -7.54 7.53 -10.27
CA TRP A 73 -7.60 6.70 -11.48
C TRP A 73 -9.01 6.19 -11.75
N ARG A 74 -9.70 5.73 -10.71
CA ARG A 74 -11.06 5.21 -10.86
C ARG A 74 -12.05 6.28 -11.28
N THR A 75 -11.94 7.48 -10.74
CA THR A 75 -12.76 8.62 -11.15
C THR A 75 -12.57 8.96 -12.63
N ALA A 76 -11.33 8.94 -13.11
CA ALA A 76 -11.04 9.15 -14.52
C ALA A 76 -11.64 8.06 -15.42
N ILE A 77 -11.56 6.81 -14.99
CA ILE A 77 -12.16 5.67 -15.71
C ILE A 77 -13.68 5.80 -15.77
N GLU A 78 -14.32 6.13 -14.66
CA GLU A 78 -15.78 6.31 -14.58
C GLU A 78 -16.27 7.51 -15.38
N ALA A 79 -15.42 8.52 -15.58
CA ALA A 79 -15.69 9.66 -16.43
C ALA A 79 -15.55 9.37 -17.94
N GLY A 80 -15.20 8.13 -18.31
CA GLY A 80 -15.12 7.71 -19.70
C GLY A 80 -13.74 7.74 -20.32
N ALA A 81 -12.67 7.88 -19.52
CA ALA A 81 -11.30 7.88 -20.01
C ALA A 81 -10.83 6.51 -20.58
N GLY A 82 -11.64 5.47 -20.40
CA GLY A 82 -11.26 4.12 -20.76
C GLY A 82 -10.25 3.52 -19.76
N PHE A 83 -10.09 2.20 -19.78
CA PHE A 83 -9.14 1.53 -18.91
C PHE A 83 -7.96 1.00 -19.72
N SER A 84 -6.82 1.65 -19.56
CA SER A 84 -5.52 1.11 -19.96
C SER A 84 -4.52 1.41 -18.87
N PHE A 85 -3.77 0.41 -18.45
CA PHE A 85 -2.74 0.59 -17.44
C PHE A 85 -1.74 1.69 -17.82
N ASP A 86 -1.38 1.73 -19.10
CA ASP A 86 -0.39 2.68 -19.61
C ASP A 86 -0.92 4.11 -19.70
N SER A 87 -2.25 4.29 -19.65
CA SER A 87 -2.89 5.62 -19.66
C SER A 87 -3.05 6.24 -18.27
N LEU A 88 -2.75 5.48 -17.21
CA LEU A 88 -2.88 5.97 -15.85
C LEU A 88 -1.86 7.09 -15.55
N GLN A 89 -2.32 8.15 -14.89
CA GLN A 89 -1.48 9.30 -14.54
C GLN A 89 -1.52 9.59 -13.04
N PRO A 90 -0.38 9.54 -12.35
CA PRO A 90 0.94 9.09 -12.83
C PRO A 90 0.95 7.59 -13.12
N PRO A 91 1.81 7.14 -14.04
CA PRO A 91 1.85 5.72 -14.36
C PRO A 91 2.37 4.91 -13.17
N PRO A 92 1.69 3.82 -12.78
CA PRO A 92 2.17 2.97 -11.71
C PRO A 92 3.37 2.13 -12.17
N ASN A 93 4.16 1.68 -11.21
CA ASN A 93 5.28 0.80 -11.52
C ASN A 93 4.77 -0.50 -12.18
N PHE A 94 5.41 -0.92 -13.25
CA PHE A 94 5.04 -2.11 -14.02
C PHE A 94 4.97 -3.39 -13.15
N ARG A 95 5.82 -3.51 -12.14
CA ARG A 95 5.81 -4.61 -11.17
C ARG A 95 4.47 -4.76 -10.46
N ARG A 96 3.74 -3.66 -10.28
CA ARG A 96 2.47 -3.60 -9.56
C ARG A 96 1.25 -3.80 -10.48
N LYS A 97 1.47 -3.97 -11.78
CA LYS A 97 0.41 -3.97 -12.80
C LYS A 97 -0.77 -4.87 -12.47
N ALA A 98 -0.52 -6.13 -12.20
CA ALA A 98 -1.58 -7.11 -11.96
C ALA A 98 -2.46 -6.75 -10.76
N LEU A 99 -1.83 -6.33 -9.66
CA LEU A 99 -2.54 -5.99 -8.42
C LEU A 99 -3.30 -4.67 -8.55
N VAL A 100 -2.71 -3.67 -9.21
CA VAL A 100 -3.37 -2.38 -9.47
C VAL A 100 -4.58 -2.57 -10.40
N GLU A 101 -4.45 -3.37 -11.45
CA GLU A 101 -5.57 -3.67 -12.34
C GLU A 101 -6.71 -4.37 -11.60
N THR A 102 -6.38 -5.35 -10.75
CA THR A 102 -7.36 -6.05 -9.92
C THR A 102 -8.07 -5.07 -8.99
N ALA A 103 -7.33 -4.19 -8.34
CA ALA A 103 -7.90 -3.17 -7.46
C ALA A 103 -8.85 -2.24 -8.23
N LEU A 104 -8.42 -1.71 -9.37
CA LEU A 104 -9.25 -0.82 -10.17
C LEU A 104 -10.54 -1.46 -10.69
N LYS A 105 -10.52 -2.76 -10.95
CA LYS A 105 -11.72 -3.52 -11.34
C LYS A 105 -12.65 -3.79 -10.16
N SER A 106 -12.11 -3.93 -8.97
CA SER A 106 -12.85 -4.32 -7.76
C SER A 106 -13.49 -3.13 -7.02
N TRP A 107 -12.94 -1.94 -7.19
CA TRP A 107 -13.35 -0.76 -6.46
C TRP A 107 -14.06 0.26 -7.36
N THR A 108 -15.12 0.87 -6.81
CA THR A 108 -15.72 2.08 -7.40
C THR A 108 -15.16 3.33 -6.71
N ALA A 109 -15.27 4.49 -7.37
CA ALA A 109 -14.83 5.75 -6.78
C ALA A 109 -15.54 6.03 -5.45
N ALA A 110 -16.85 5.77 -5.39
CA ALA A 110 -17.65 5.98 -4.18
C ALA A 110 -17.17 5.10 -3.01
N ARG A 111 -16.88 3.82 -3.26
CA ARG A 111 -16.37 2.90 -2.23
C ARG A 111 -14.98 3.30 -1.74
N LEU A 112 -14.14 3.80 -2.65
CA LEU A 112 -12.81 4.30 -2.28
C LEU A 112 -12.89 5.53 -1.37
N LEU A 113 -13.87 6.41 -1.57
CA LEU A 113 -14.11 7.54 -0.64
C LEU A 113 -14.47 7.04 0.77
N THR A 114 -15.29 6.01 0.86
CA THR A 114 -15.61 5.39 2.17
C THR A 114 -14.36 4.85 2.84
N VAL A 115 -13.50 4.14 2.09
CA VAL A 115 -12.25 3.62 2.62
C VAL A 115 -11.31 4.75 3.07
N MET A 116 -11.27 5.88 2.34
CA MET A 116 -10.48 7.03 2.77
C MET A 116 -10.92 7.54 4.14
N ALA A 117 -12.22 7.64 4.39
CA ALA A 117 -12.76 8.06 5.68
C ALA A 117 -12.43 7.03 6.77
N GLU A 118 -12.61 5.74 6.51
CA GLU A 118 -12.30 4.65 7.43
C GLU A 118 -10.81 4.62 7.81
N LEU A 119 -9.91 4.84 6.84
CA LEU A 119 -8.48 4.94 7.09
C LEU A 119 -8.12 6.16 7.94
N ALA A 120 -8.76 7.30 7.70
CA ALA A 120 -8.54 8.49 8.52
C ALA A 120 -8.95 8.25 9.97
N ASP A 121 -10.08 7.60 10.19
CA ASP A 121 -10.55 7.23 11.53
C ASP A 121 -9.59 6.24 12.19
N ALA A 122 -9.11 5.23 11.47
CA ALA A 122 -8.16 4.26 11.99
C ALA A 122 -6.83 4.93 12.39
N VAL A 123 -6.35 5.88 11.59
CA VAL A 123 -5.14 6.66 11.92
C VAL A 123 -5.35 7.44 13.21
N LEU A 124 -6.49 8.09 13.36
CA LEU A 124 -6.81 8.82 14.59
C LEU A 124 -6.85 7.89 15.80
N GLN A 125 -7.54 6.75 15.68
CA GLN A 125 -7.60 5.74 16.74
C GLN A 125 -6.19 5.24 17.13
N ALA A 126 -5.33 4.99 16.15
CA ALA A 126 -3.97 4.53 16.39
C ALA A 126 -3.11 5.58 17.12
N ARG A 127 -3.33 6.87 16.81
CA ARG A 127 -2.63 7.96 17.49
C ARG A 127 -3.11 8.13 18.93
N CYS A 128 -4.40 7.91 19.20
CA CYS A 128 -4.96 7.99 20.53
C CYS A 128 -4.64 6.75 21.38
N ASN A 129 -4.31 5.63 20.77
CA ASN A 129 -4.06 4.35 21.42
C ASN A 129 -2.77 3.73 20.91
N ALA A 130 -1.63 4.34 21.27
CA ALA A 130 -0.32 3.96 20.73
C ALA A 130 0.01 2.47 20.93
N ASP A 131 -0.38 1.88 22.06
CA ASP A 131 -0.16 0.47 22.36
C ASP A 131 -0.94 -0.48 21.43
N LEU A 132 -2.01 0.01 20.82
CA LEU A 132 -2.85 -0.75 19.90
C LEU A 132 -2.64 -0.35 18.43
N ALA A 133 -1.71 0.56 18.14
CA ALA A 133 -1.54 1.13 16.82
C ALA A 133 -1.31 0.07 15.73
N GLU A 134 -0.49 -0.94 16.01
CA GLU A 134 -0.22 -2.04 15.08
C GLU A 134 -1.48 -2.87 14.82
N ALA A 135 -2.21 -3.22 15.87
CA ALA A 135 -3.44 -4.00 15.75
C ALA A 135 -4.53 -3.24 15.00
N ILE A 136 -4.64 -1.95 15.23
CA ILE A 136 -5.59 -1.07 14.51
C ILE A 136 -5.21 -1.00 13.02
N CYS A 137 -3.93 -0.87 12.71
CA CYS A 137 -3.43 -0.86 11.33
C CYS A 137 -3.73 -2.17 10.61
N ASP A 138 -3.37 -3.29 11.20
CA ASP A 138 -3.61 -4.61 10.64
C ASP A 138 -5.11 -4.83 10.38
N ARG A 139 -5.94 -4.52 11.37
CA ARG A 139 -7.39 -4.65 11.27
C ARG A 139 -7.95 -3.80 10.12
N ALA A 140 -7.48 -2.58 9.96
CA ALA A 140 -7.94 -1.69 8.89
C ALA A 140 -7.61 -2.27 7.50
N LEU A 141 -6.40 -2.76 7.30
CA LEU A 141 -5.97 -3.35 6.03
C LEU A 141 -6.67 -4.68 5.73
N LEU A 142 -6.82 -5.53 6.73
CA LEU A 142 -7.56 -6.80 6.60
C LEU A 142 -9.04 -6.55 6.26
N ALA A 143 -9.64 -5.51 6.83
CA ALA A 143 -11.01 -5.11 6.51
C ALA A 143 -11.14 -4.67 5.04
N ILE A 144 -10.17 -3.94 4.51
CA ILE A 144 -10.13 -3.55 3.09
C ILE A 144 -10.09 -4.79 2.21
N ALA A 145 -9.20 -5.73 2.48
CA ALA A 145 -9.08 -6.97 1.71
C ALA A 145 -10.35 -7.82 1.79
N ALA A 146 -10.96 -7.95 2.96
CA ALA A 146 -12.21 -8.67 3.15
C ALA A 146 -13.37 -8.02 2.38
N ASN A 147 -13.36 -6.70 2.26
CA ASN A 147 -14.37 -5.95 1.54
C ASN A 147 -14.32 -6.25 0.03
N VAL A 148 -13.12 -6.38 -0.55
CA VAL A 148 -12.94 -6.79 -1.95
C VAL A 148 -13.55 -8.17 -2.17
N ARG A 149 -13.26 -9.13 -1.30
CA ARG A 149 -13.75 -10.51 -1.43
C ARG A 149 -15.27 -10.61 -1.33
N ARG A 150 -15.87 -9.87 -0.42
CA ARG A 150 -17.34 -9.83 -0.29
C ARG A 150 -18.01 -9.27 -1.53
N SER A 151 -17.41 -8.26 -2.15
CA SER A 151 -17.94 -7.68 -3.39
C SER A 151 -17.82 -8.61 -4.59
N ALA A 152 -16.77 -9.41 -4.64
CA ALA A 152 -16.58 -10.40 -5.71
C ALA A 152 -17.52 -11.61 -5.57
N ALA A 153 -17.98 -11.91 -4.35
CA ALA A 153 -18.91 -13.00 -4.07
C ALA A 153 -20.39 -12.62 -4.28
N ALA A 154 -20.66 -11.32 -4.35
CA ALA A 154 -22.01 -10.80 -4.62
C ALA A 154 -22.24 -10.62 -6.11
#